data_50b10c3142c405c90898727f9d4bf245
#
_entry.id   50b10c3142c405c90898727f9d4bf245
#
_cell.length_a   1.000
_cell.length_b   1.000
_cell.length_c   1.000
_cell.angle_alpha   90.00
_cell.angle_beta   90.00
_cell.angle_gamma   90.00
#
_symmetry.space_group_name_H-M   'P 1'
#
loop_
_entity.id
_entity.type
_entity.pdbx_description
1 polymer ?
#
loop_
_entity_poly.entity_id
_entity_poly.type
_entity_poly.pdbx_seq_one_letter_code
_entity_poly.pdbx_strand_id
1 'polypeptide(L)'
;ARRKFLKSNETEFRNIINEFERIALVNPQVGMSLYHNDAEIFNLPESGLRQRIINIYGKSLNQKLLSLDAQSSMVTISGFVGRPDSAKKRGALQFFFVNGRYMKHPYFHKAIMQAYEQLIPAGDMPNYFVYFTLDPSSIDVNIHPTKTEIKFENEQPIWQILMAATREALAKSSAIPTIDFDVEDAIDIPVYNPVKKSEPSTYKAPKVQVDSSYNPFDTTSYKKPEFDWPKLYQGFENDRVAVQRESETFEDAPIEELPAEASDPEKLFTEVSN
;
A
#
# COMPACT_ATOMS: atom_id res chain seq x y z
N ALA A 1 -1.51 -44.67 -13.56
CA ALA A 1 -2.24 -44.76 -12.28
C ALA A 1 -2.39 -43.41 -11.59
N ARG A 2 -1.38 -42.53 -11.60
CA ARG A 2 -1.43 -41.22 -10.90
C ARG A 2 -2.36 -40.19 -11.56
N ARG A 3 -2.61 -40.27 -12.86
CA ARG A 3 -3.45 -39.33 -13.61
C ARG A 3 -4.91 -39.26 -13.12
N LYS A 4 -5.41 -40.30 -12.47
CA LYS A 4 -6.74 -40.34 -11.83
C LYS A 4 -6.90 -39.34 -10.67
N PHE A 5 -5.80 -38.94 -10.06
CA PHE A 5 -5.79 -38.01 -8.87
C PHE A 5 -5.45 -36.57 -9.25
N LEU A 6 -5.05 -36.31 -10.49
CA LEU A 6 -4.77 -34.98 -10.96
C LEU A 6 -6.07 -34.28 -11.36
N LYS A 7 -6.15 -33.00 -11.10
CA LYS A 7 -7.21 -32.10 -11.57
C LYS A 7 -7.06 -31.86 -13.08
N SER A 8 -7.76 -30.87 -13.61
CA SER A 8 -7.57 -30.49 -15.02
C SER A 8 -6.13 -30.06 -15.29
N ASN A 9 -5.65 -30.22 -16.52
CA ASN A 9 -4.30 -29.80 -16.93
C ASN A 9 -4.04 -28.33 -16.59
N GLU A 10 -5.03 -27.47 -16.77
CA GLU A 10 -4.93 -26.05 -16.44
C GLU A 10 -4.74 -25.79 -14.94
N THR A 11 -5.43 -26.57 -14.09
CA THR A 11 -5.28 -26.45 -12.65
C THR A 11 -3.89 -26.91 -12.22
N GLU A 12 -3.40 -28.02 -12.77
CA GLU A 12 -2.06 -28.52 -12.45
C GLU A 12 -0.97 -27.58 -12.98
N PHE A 13 -1.16 -27.02 -14.16
CA PHE A 13 -0.23 -26.03 -14.70
C PHE A 13 -0.16 -24.77 -13.81
N ARG A 14 -1.31 -24.29 -13.32
CA ARG A 14 -1.34 -23.19 -12.36
C ARG A 14 -0.62 -23.51 -11.05
N ASN A 15 -0.77 -24.75 -10.56
CA ASN A 15 -0.04 -25.20 -9.37
C ASN A 15 1.47 -25.19 -9.61
N ILE A 16 1.93 -25.66 -10.80
CA ILE A 16 3.35 -25.63 -11.18
C ILE A 16 3.87 -24.19 -11.21
N ILE A 17 3.14 -23.27 -11.83
CA ILE A 17 3.49 -21.85 -11.86
C ILE A 17 3.64 -21.31 -10.43
N ASN A 18 2.67 -21.54 -9.56
CA ASN A 18 2.71 -21.07 -8.19
C ASN A 18 3.94 -21.59 -7.42
N GLU A 19 4.31 -22.86 -7.60
CA GLU A 19 5.50 -23.42 -6.94
C GLU A 19 6.79 -22.84 -7.57
N PHE A 20 6.83 -22.67 -8.88
CA PHE A 20 7.95 -22.03 -9.57
C PHE A 20 8.17 -20.58 -9.07
N GLU A 21 7.10 -19.78 -8.97
CA GLU A 21 7.14 -18.43 -8.45
C GLU A 21 7.72 -18.38 -7.02
N ARG A 22 7.28 -19.29 -6.14
CA ARG A 22 7.79 -19.38 -4.76
C ARG A 22 9.29 -19.67 -4.71
N ILE A 23 9.76 -20.60 -5.56
CA ILE A 23 11.18 -20.94 -5.65
C ILE A 23 11.98 -19.78 -6.24
N ALA A 24 11.47 -19.13 -7.29
CA ALA A 24 12.13 -18.00 -7.94
C ALA A 24 12.24 -16.79 -7.04
N LEU A 25 11.26 -16.53 -6.18
CA LEU A 25 11.25 -15.43 -5.20
C LEU A 25 12.31 -15.60 -4.11
N VAL A 26 12.61 -16.84 -3.73
CA VAL A 26 13.63 -17.13 -2.69
C VAL A 26 15.05 -17.12 -3.26
N ASN A 27 15.19 -17.37 -4.56
CA ASN A 27 16.49 -17.49 -5.21
C ASN A 27 16.66 -16.43 -6.32
N PRO A 28 16.63 -15.13 -6.00
CA PRO A 28 16.73 -14.07 -7.01
C PRO A 28 18.11 -14.05 -7.73
N GLN A 29 19.14 -14.55 -7.08
CA GLN A 29 20.51 -14.66 -7.60
C GLN A 29 20.71 -15.81 -8.60
N VAL A 30 19.69 -16.65 -8.80
CA VAL A 30 19.76 -17.79 -9.75
C VAL A 30 18.93 -17.46 -10.99
N GLY A 31 19.53 -17.59 -12.19
CA GLY A 31 18.78 -17.53 -13.45
C GLY A 31 17.85 -18.72 -13.57
N MET A 32 16.55 -18.50 -13.89
CA MET A 32 15.53 -19.53 -14.00
C MET A 32 14.66 -19.32 -15.22
N SER A 33 14.36 -20.42 -15.96
CA SER A 33 13.41 -20.38 -17.07
C SER A 33 12.36 -21.49 -16.91
N LEU A 34 11.15 -21.21 -17.32
CA LEU A 34 10.05 -22.18 -17.35
C LEU A 34 9.45 -22.23 -18.75
N TYR A 35 9.39 -23.44 -19.30
CA TYR A 35 8.80 -23.70 -20.62
C TYR A 35 7.58 -24.63 -20.47
N HIS A 36 6.58 -24.38 -21.32
CA HIS A 36 5.40 -25.24 -21.44
C HIS A 36 5.02 -25.40 -22.91
N ASN A 37 5.03 -26.63 -23.42
CA ASN A 37 4.75 -26.95 -24.84
C ASN A 37 5.59 -26.08 -25.80
N ASP A 38 6.90 -26.02 -25.58
CA ASP A 38 7.89 -25.23 -26.33
C ASP A 38 7.71 -23.69 -26.26
N ALA A 39 6.70 -23.21 -25.54
CA ALA A 39 6.54 -21.79 -25.25
C ALA A 39 7.26 -21.40 -23.95
N GLU A 40 8.03 -20.31 -23.99
CA GLU A 40 8.67 -19.74 -22.82
C GLU A 40 7.61 -19.00 -22.00
N ILE A 41 7.41 -19.45 -20.73
CA ILE A 41 6.47 -18.82 -19.79
C ILE A 41 7.19 -17.81 -18.92
N PHE A 42 8.36 -18.16 -18.44
CA PHE A 42 9.23 -17.27 -17.67
C PHE A 42 10.68 -17.39 -18.15
N ASN A 43 11.34 -16.21 -18.21
CA ASN A 43 12.78 -16.10 -18.35
C ASN A 43 13.25 -15.07 -17.32
N LEU A 44 13.80 -15.57 -16.23
CA LEU A 44 14.15 -14.79 -15.06
C LEU A 44 15.69 -14.78 -14.92
N PRO A 45 16.37 -13.73 -15.39
CA PRO A 45 17.80 -13.62 -15.21
C PRO A 45 18.15 -13.41 -13.73
N GLU A 46 19.39 -13.61 -13.36
CA GLU A 46 19.94 -13.22 -12.06
C GLU A 46 19.63 -11.74 -11.79
N SER A 47 19.16 -11.43 -10.59
CA SER A 47 18.74 -10.07 -10.24
C SER A 47 18.65 -9.87 -8.73
N GLY A 48 18.49 -8.61 -8.30
CA GLY A 48 18.06 -8.30 -6.92
C GLY A 48 16.62 -8.71 -6.65
N LEU A 49 16.24 -8.85 -5.39
CA LEU A 49 14.91 -9.29 -4.97
C LEU A 49 13.78 -8.44 -5.57
N ARG A 50 13.90 -7.11 -5.52
CA ARG A 50 12.90 -6.19 -6.09
C ARG A 50 12.70 -6.44 -7.59
N GLN A 51 13.81 -6.56 -8.33
CA GLN A 51 13.78 -6.82 -9.77
C GLN A 51 13.19 -8.21 -10.07
N ARG A 52 13.47 -9.21 -9.24
CA ARG A 52 12.88 -10.55 -9.36
C ARG A 52 11.36 -10.50 -9.23
N ILE A 53 10.83 -9.80 -8.24
CA ILE A 53 9.39 -9.60 -8.06
C ILE A 53 8.78 -8.93 -9.29
N ILE A 54 9.43 -7.89 -9.83
CA ILE A 54 8.97 -7.17 -11.02
C ILE A 54 9.00 -8.05 -12.26
N ASN A 55 10.03 -8.88 -12.43
CA ASN A 55 10.16 -9.80 -13.55
C ASN A 55 9.06 -10.88 -13.56
N ILE A 56 8.59 -11.30 -12.38
CA ILE A 56 7.51 -12.29 -12.24
C ILE A 56 6.13 -11.65 -12.43
N TYR A 57 5.86 -10.53 -11.74
CA TYR A 57 4.50 -9.97 -11.64
C TYR A 57 4.26 -8.70 -12.46
N GLY A 58 5.29 -8.21 -13.15
CA GLY A 58 5.20 -7.07 -14.07
C GLY A 58 5.71 -5.75 -13.51
N LYS A 59 6.07 -4.86 -14.44
CA LYS A 59 6.71 -3.56 -14.15
C LYS A 59 5.83 -2.62 -13.34
N SER A 60 4.51 -2.71 -13.50
CA SER A 60 3.54 -1.87 -12.76
C SER A 60 3.62 -2.01 -11.24
N LEU A 61 4.21 -3.12 -10.75
CA LEU A 61 4.39 -3.34 -9.32
C LEU A 61 5.54 -2.53 -8.72
N ASN A 62 6.48 -2.06 -9.55
CA ASN A 62 7.69 -1.37 -9.08
C ASN A 62 7.39 -0.13 -8.23
N GLN A 63 6.51 0.74 -8.71
CA GLN A 63 6.13 1.97 -8.01
C GLN A 63 5.22 1.72 -6.79
N LYS A 64 4.65 0.51 -6.71
CA LYS A 64 3.68 0.13 -5.67
C LYS A 64 4.31 -0.61 -4.49
N LEU A 65 5.61 -0.90 -4.53
CA LEU A 65 6.32 -1.63 -3.48
C LEU A 65 7.11 -0.68 -2.58
N LEU A 66 6.90 -0.79 -1.29
CA LEU A 66 7.64 -0.14 -0.22
C LEU A 66 8.62 -1.12 0.40
N SER A 67 9.84 -0.68 0.66
CA SER A 67 10.83 -1.51 1.35
C SER A 67 10.44 -1.73 2.80
N LEU A 68 10.55 -2.97 3.25
CA LEU A 68 10.38 -3.41 4.61
C LEU A 68 11.72 -3.93 5.12
N ASP A 69 12.22 -3.35 6.20
CA ASP A 69 13.45 -3.79 6.87
C ASP A 69 13.30 -3.56 8.38
N ALA A 70 13.52 -4.60 9.17
CA ALA A 70 13.57 -4.53 10.62
C ALA A 70 14.53 -5.57 11.16
N GLN A 71 15.45 -5.15 12.00
CA GLN A 71 16.44 -6.00 12.61
C GLN A 71 16.26 -6.01 14.14
N SER A 72 16.19 -7.20 14.69
CA SER A 72 16.17 -7.43 16.14
C SER A 72 17.09 -8.57 16.51
N SER A 73 17.29 -8.77 17.81
CA SER A 73 18.09 -9.90 18.32
C SER A 73 17.45 -11.27 18.04
N MET A 74 16.15 -11.33 17.78
CA MET A 74 15.39 -12.58 17.58
C MET A 74 15.11 -12.88 16.11
N VAL A 75 14.91 -11.85 15.29
CA VAL A 75 14.52 -12.01 13.89
C VAL A 75 14.98 -10.81 13.07
N THR A 76 15.43 -11.07 11.87
CA THR A 76 15.59 -10.07 10.81
C THR A 76 14.43 -10.23 9.84
N ILE A 77 13.69 -9.16 9.62
CA ILE A 77 12.57 -9.09 8.67
C ILE A 77 12.98 -8.19 7.53
N SER A 78 12.89 -8.67 6.31
CA SER A 78 13.19 -7.90 5.11
C SER A 78 12.16 -8.15 4.02
N GLY A 79 12.15 -7.32 2.98
CA GLY A 79 11.26 -7.52 1.84
C GLY A 79 10.50 -6.28 1.42
N PHE A 80 9.26 -6.48 1.00
CA PHE A 80 8.43 -5.41 0.44
C PHE A 80 6.96 -5.57 0.84
N VAL A 81 6.30 -4.43 1.06
CA VAL A 81 4.86 -4.32 1.25
C VAL A 81 4.28 -3.36 0.21
N GLY A 82 3.03 -3.57 -0.18
CA GLY A 82 2.37 -2.75 -1.19
C GLY A 82 1.92 -1.39 -0.65
N ARG A 83 1.92 -0.36 -1.48
CA ARG A 83 1.27 0.91 -1.13
C ARG A 83 -0.23 0.69 -0.89
N PRO A 84 -0.86 1.45 0.00
CA PRO A 84 -2.29 1.31 0.30
C PRO A 84 -3.19 1.45 -0.93
N ASP A 85 -2.86 2.37 -1.85
CA ASP A 85 -3.57 2.60 -3.11
C ASP A 85 -3.55 1.40 -4.08
N SER A 86 -2.63 0.44 -3.85
CA SER A 86 -2.48 -0.78 -4.64
C SER A 86 -3.21 -1.99 -4.08
N ALA A 87 -3.91 -1.85 -2.95
CA ALA A 87 -4.69 -2.93 -2.34
C ALA A 87 -5.82 -3.41 -3.28
N LYS A 88 -6.20 -4.69 -3.17
CA LYS A 88 -7.17 -5.34 -4.06
C LYS A 88 -8.13 -6.21 -3.27
N LYS A 89 -9.39 -6.26 -3.70
CA LYS A 89 -10.39 -7.20 -3.14
C LYS A 89 -10.04 -8.67 -3.39
N ARG A 90 -9.38 -8.98 -4.51
CA ARG A 90 -9.00 -10.33 -4.91
C ARG A 90 -7.67 -10.32 -5.65
N GLY A 91 -6.91 -11.42 -5.52
CA GLY A 91 -5.67 -11.61 -6.27
C GLY A 91 -4.49 -10.78 -5.72
N ALA A 92 -4.52 -10.39 -4.46
CA ALA A 92 -3.35 -9.81 -3.80
C ALA A 92 -2.22 -10.84 -3.70
N LEU A 93 -1.00 -10.38 -3.94
CA LEU A 93 0.22 -11.18 -3.89
C LEU A 93 0.73 -11.21 -2.46
N GLN A 94 0.63 -12.36 -1.80
CA GLN A 94 0.86 -12.49 -0.36
C GLN A 94 1.82 -13.64 -0.08
N PHE A 95 3.08 -13.30 0.21
CA PHE A 95 4.14 -14.28 0.39
C PHE A 95 4.90 -14.04 1.68
N PHE A 96 5.01 -15.09 2.48
CA PHE A 96 5.92 -15.18 3.61
C PHE A 96 6.98 -16.23 3.34
N PHE A 97 8.20 -15.90 3.67
CA PHE A 97 9.33 -16.83 3.61
C PHE A 97 10.09 -16.81 4.93
N VAL A 98 10.53 -17.97 5.41
CA VAL A 98 11.36 -18.10 6.60
C VAL A 98 12.58 -18.95 6.26
N ASN A 99 13.78 -18.42 6.49
CA ASN A 99 15.05 -19.10 6.17
C ASN A 99 15.05 -19.72 4.76
N GLY A 100 14.52 -19.01 3.76
CA GLY A 100 14.43 -19.47 2.39
C GLY A 100 13.30 -20.44 2.08
N ARG A 101 12.34 -20.64 2.98
CA ARG A 101 11.19 -21.54 2.78
C ARG A 101 9.87 -20.76 2.76
N TYR A 102 9.03 -21.04 1.77
CA TYR A 102 7.67 -20.50 1.74
C TYR A 102 6.83 -21.01 2.91
N MET A 103 6.08 -20.10 3.54
CA MET A 103 5.13 -20.46 4.60
C MET A 103 3.79 -19.75 4.45
N LYS A 104 2.77 -20.33 5.04
CA LYS A 104 1.48 -19.72 5.32
C LYS A 104 1.37 -19.48 6.82
N HIS A 105 1.16 -18.23 7.23
CA HIS A 105 1.05 -17.90 8.64
C HIS A 105 -0.10 -16.92 8.89
N PRO A 106 -1.30 -17.42 9.23
CA PRO A 106 -2.48 -16.56 9.40
C PRO A 106 -2.32 -15.50 10.49
N TYR A 107 -1.55 -15.79 11.54
CA TYR A 107 -1.29 -14.86 12.62
C TYR A 107 -0.43 -13.67 12.15
N PHE A 108 0.63 -13.91 11.39
CA PHE A 108 1.44 -12.83 10.79
C PHE A 108 0.70 -12.07 9.69
N HIS A 109 -0.18 -12.74 8.95
CA HIS A 109 -1.08 -12.05 8.03
C HIS A 109 -1.94 -11.00 8.75
N LYS A 110 -2.48 -11.34 9.93
CA LYS A 110 -3.23 -10.38 10.76
C LYS A 110 -2.38 -9.19 11.20
N ALA A 111 -1.09 -9.37 11.50
CA ALA A 111 -0.18 -8.27 11.83
C ALA A 111 -0.09 -7.24 10.69
N ILE A 112 0.09 -7.72 9.45
CA ILE A 112 0.11 -6.85 8.27
C ILE A 112 -1.26 -6.19 8.09
N MET A 113 -2.35 -6.95 8.10
CA MET A 113 -3.70 -6.39 7.93
C MET A 113 -4.01 -5.31 8.96
N GLN A 114 -3.60 -5.49 10.22
CA GLN A 114 -3.79 -4.49 11.27
C GLN A 114 -2.94 -3.22 11.03
N ALA A 115 -1.77 -3.35 10.42
CA ALA A 115 -0.99 -2.18 10.04
C ALA A 115 -1.66 -1.34 8.93
N TYR A 116 -2.47 -1.99 8.08
CA TYR A 116 -3.21 -1.34 7.00
C TYR A 116 -4.65 -0.92 7.36
N GLU A 117 -5.16 -1.26 8.55
CA GLU A 117 -6.58 -1.20 8.93
C GLU A 117 -7.25 0.16 8.63
N GLN A 118 -6.52 1.27 8.82
CA GLN A 118 -7.03 2.62 8.55
C GLN A 118 -6.65 3.18 7.18
N LEU A 119 -5.90 2.43 6.38
CA LEU A 119 -5.30 2.91 5.14
C LEU A 119 -5.93 2.30 3.90
N ILE A 120 -6.65 1.19 4.03
CA ILE A 120 -7.30 0.49 2.91
C ILE A 120 -8.77 0.22 3.24
N PRO A 121 -9.66 0.15 2.22
CA PRO A 121 -11.05 -0.20 2.41
C PRO A 121 -11.23 -1.58 3.05
N ALA A 122 -12.29 -1.76 3.83
CA ALA A 122 -12.62 -3.04 4.44
C ALA A 122 -12.81 -4.12 3.36
N GLY A 123 -12.11 -5.25 3.54
CA GLY A 123 -12.13 -6.38 2.61
C GLY A 123 -11.08 -6.30 1.49
N ASP A 124 -10.34 -5.22 1.39
CA ASP A 124 -9.19 -5.14 0.48
C ASP A 124 -7.94 -5.75 1.14
N MET A 125 -7.05 -6.29 0.33
CA MET A 125 -5.84 -6.97 0.76
C MET A 125 -4.60 -6.35 0.11
N PRO A 126 -3.57 -5.99 0.90
CA PRO A 126 -2.33 -5.48 0.37
C PRO A 126 -1.46 -6.59 -0.22
N ASN A 127 -0.59 -6.24 -1.16
CA ASN A 127 0.49 -7.11 -1.59
C ASN A 127 1.61 -7.10 -0.54
N TYR A 128 2.25 -8.24 -0.31
CA TYR A 128 3.47 -8.30 0.49
C TYR A 128 4.36 -9.50 0.13
N PHE A 129 5.67 -9.28 0.27
CA PHE A 129 6.73 -10.25 0.06
C PHE A 129 7.69 -10.12 1.25
N VAL A 130 7.47 -10.90 2.30
CA VAL A 130 8.17 -10.76 3.59
C VAL A 130 9.04 -11.96 3.84
N TYR A 131 10.29 -11.69 4.18
CA TYR A 131 11.33 -12.67 4.45
C TYR A 131 11.77 -12.56 5.91
N PHE A 132 11.70 -13.68 6.61
CA PHE A 132 12.17 -13.82 7.98
C PHE A 132 13.46 -14.61 7.98
N THR A 133 14.47 -14.07 8.66
CA THR A 133 15.73 -14.76 8.94
C THR A 133 15.90 -14.82 10.45
N LEU A 134 15.97 -16.01 10.99
CA LEU A 134 16.11 -16.26 12.42
C LEU A 134 16.80 -17.59 12.67
N ASP A 135 17.16 -17.88 13.93
CA ASP A 135 17.79 -19.14 14.31
C ASP A 135 16.87 -20.33 13.99
N PRO A 136 17.33 -21.31 13.20
CA PRO A 136 16.57 -22.51 12.90
C PRO A 136 16.08 -23.28 14.14
N SER A 137 16.76 -23.17 15.27
CA SER A 137 16.36 -23.83 16.53
C SER A 137 15.09 -23.23 17.14
N SER A 138 14.75 -21.98 16.79
CA SER A 138 13.57 -21.26 17.29
C SER A 138 12.29 -21.52 16.48
N ILE A 139 12.34 -22.42 15.47
CA ILE A 139 11.21 -22.77 14.62
C ILE A 139 11.04 -24.28 14.48
N ASP A 140 9.78 -24.72 14.45
CA ASP A 140 9.43 -26.09 14.08
C ASP A 140 8.71 -26.12 12.72
N VAL A 141 9.34 -26.74 11.73
CA VAL A 141 8.84 -26.90 10.35
C VAL A 141 8.07 -28.19 10.19
N ASN A 142 8.26 -29.17 11.08
CA ASN A 142 7.71 -30.50 10.92
C ASN A 142 6.34 -30.71 11.57
N ILE A 143 5.51 -29.68 11.57
CA ILE A 143 4.16 -29.72 12.16
C ILE A 143 3.08 -30.19 11.19
N HIS A 144 3.31 -30.07 9.88
CA HIS A 144 2.35 -30.47 8.84
C HIS A 144 3.06 -31.19 7.67
N PRO A 145 2.43 -32.21 7.03
CA PRO A 145 3.04 -32.93 5.91
C PRO A 145 3.50 -32.08 4.74
N THR A 146 2.78 -30.98 4.44
CA THR A 146 3.16 -30.03 3.37
C THR A 146 4.31 -29.12 3.75
N LYS A 147 4.65 -29.05 5.06
CA LYS A 147 5.71 -28.20 5.60
C LYS A 147 5.58 -26.71 5.20
N THR A 148 4.35 -26.26 4.95
CA THR A 148 4.02 -24.86 4.65
C THR A 148 3.57 -24.11 5.90
N GLU A 149 3.23 -24.82 6.95
CA GLU A 149 2.92 -24.26 8.27
C GLU A 149 4.14 -24.43 9.17
N ILE A 150 4.50 -23.38 9.86
CA ILE A 150 5.70 -23.34 10.70
C ILE A 150 5.30 -22.75 12.03
N LYS A 151 5.73 -23.39 13.12
CA LYS A 151 5.54 -22.89 14.46
C LYS A 151 6.80 -22.15 14.91
N PHE A 152 6.60 -20.98 15.46
CA PHE A 152 7.67 -20.17 16.04
C PHE A 152 7.62 -20.27 17.57
N GLU A 153 8.75 -20.28 18.21
CA GLU A 153 8.85 -20.25 19.67
C GLU A 153 8.33 -18.92 20.23
N ASN A 154 8.65 -17.82 19.54
CA ASN A 154 8.35 -16.45 19.95
C ASN A 154 7.42 -15.74 18.95
N GLU A 155 6.22 -16.25 18.68
CA GLU A 155 5.30 -15.71 17.69
C GLU A 155 4.84 -14.28 18.01
N GLN A 156 4.53 -13.98 19.28
CA GLN A 156 3.97 -12.70 19.69
C GLN A 156 4.97 -11.53 19.53
N PRO A 157 6.22 -11.61 19.98
CA PRO A 157 7.23 -10.59 19.71
C PRO A 157 7.48 -10.38 18.21
N ILE A 158 7.59 -11.46 17.42
CA ILE A 158 7.77 -11.38 15.96
C ILE A 158 6.58 -10.66 15.30
N TRP A 159 5.37 -10.96 15.74
CA TRP A 159 4.15 -10.28 15.29
C TRP A 159 4.20 -8.78 15.54
N GLN A 160 4.62 -8.35 16.74
CA GLN A 160 4.73 -6.93 17.08
C GLN A 160 5.80 -6.22 16.24
N ILE A 161 6.96 -6.87 16.03
CA ILE A 161 8.03 -6.34 15.18
C ILE A 161 7.54 -6.19 13.74
N LEU A 162 6.88 -7.21 13.18
CA LEU A 162 6.33 -7.18 11.84
C LEU A 162 5.30 -6.06 11.66
N MET A 163 4.39 -5.89 12.61
CA MET A 163 3.38 -4.83 12.58
C MET A 163 4.04 -3.45 12.65
N ALA A 164 5.01 -3.25 13.55
CA ALA A 164 5.73 -1.99 13.70
C ALA A 164 6.52 -1.65 12.44
N ALA A 165 7.27 -2.61 11.88
CA ALA A 165 8.03 -2.43 10.64
C ALA A 165 7.12 -2.10 9.44
N THR A 166 5.96 -2.76 9.36
CA THR A 166 4.99 -2.47 8.31
C THR A 166 4.44 -1.04 8.44
N ARG A 167 4.07 -0.60 9.63
CA ARG A 167 3.63 0.78 9.90
C ARG A 167 4.71 1.80 9.57
N GLU A 168 5.96 1.52 9.91
CA GLU A 168 7.08 2.39 9.58
C GLU A 168 7.29 2.52 8.06
N ALA A 169 7.23 1.41 7.31
CA ALA A 169 7.32 1.43 5.85
C ALA A 169 6.19 2.27 5.22
N LEU A 170 4.97 2.14 5.73
CA LEU A 170 3.81 2.91 5.29
C LEU A 170 3.93 4.39 5.63
N ALA A 171 4.38 4.73 6.82
CA ALA A 171 4.58 6.11 7.26
C ALA A 171 5.64 6.83 6.42
N LYS A 172 6.76 6.16 6.14
CA LYS A 172 7.81 6.70 5.25
C LYS A 172 7.27 7.03 3.86
N SER A 173 6.38 6.21 3.32
CA SER A 173 5.81 6.44 1.99
C SER A 173 4.81 7.62 1.96
N SER A 174 4.13 7.87 3.05
CA SER A 174 3.18 8.98 3.18
C SER A 174 3.89 10.32 3.44
N ALA A 175 5.07 10.27 4.05
CA ALA A 175 5.86 11.46 4.37
C ALA A 175 6.68 12.00 3.18
N ILE A 176 6.90 11.19 2.15
CA ILE A 176 7.63 11.61 0.94
C ILE A 176 6.59 11.89 -0.14
N PRO A 177 6.30 13.17 -0.48
CA PRO A 177 5.50 13.46 -1.66
C PRO A 177 6.26 12.91 -2.87
N THR A 178 5.69 11.91 -3.53
CA THR A 178 6.18 11.43 -4.82
C THR A 178 5.91 12.54 -5.83
N ILE A 179 6.92 13.36 -6.13
CA ILE A 179 6.90 14.19 -7.32
C ILE A 179 7.12 13.21 -8.47
N ASP A 180 6.06 12.91 -9.17
CA ASP A 180 6.09 12.08 -10.36
C ASP A 180 6.65 12.95 -11.49
N PHE A 181 7.91 12.73 -11.85
CA PHE A 181 8.56 13.44 -12.96
C PHE A 181 8.22 12.81 -14.33
N ASP A 182 7.56 11.66 -14.34
CA ASP A 182 7.11 10.94 -15.54
C ASP A 182 5.68 11.37 -15.94
N VAL A 183 5.38 12.66 -15.93
CA VAL A 183 4.17 13.16 -16.56
C VAL A 183 4.45 13.17 -18.06
N GLU A 184 3.65 12.42 -18.84
CA GLU A 184 3.76 12.37 -20.31
C GLU A 184 3.63 13.77 -20.98
N ASP A 185 3.19 14.77 -20.24
CA ASP A 185 3.09 16.18 -20.62
C ASP A 185 4.21 17.05 -20.01
N ALA A 186 5.36 16.47 -19.63
CA ALA A 186 6.48 17.25 -19.18
C ALA A 186 6.93 18.17 -20.32
N ILE A 187 6.81 19.50 -20.11
CA ILE A 187 7.28 20.50 -21.05
C ILE A 187 8.76 20.23 -21.31
N ASP A 188 9.08 19.88 -22.55
CA ASP A 188 10.46 19.66 -22.99
C ASP A 188 11.24 20.95 -22.82
N ILE A 189 12.00 21.05 -21.74
CA ILE A 189 12.85 22.21 -21.49
C ILE A 189 14.07 22.03 -22.38
N PRO A 190 14.23 22.84 -23.44
CA PRO A 190 15.36 22.71 -24.35
C PRO A 190 16.65 22.89 -23.58
N VAL A 191 17.48 21.84 -23.55
CA VAL A 191 18.80 21.91 -22.95
C VAL A 191 19.62 22.94 -23.70
N TYR A 192 20.01 24.02 -23.02
CA TYR A 192 20.90 25.03 -23.57
C TYR A 192 22.25 24.38 -23.93
N ASN A 193 22.49 24.26 -25.22
CA ASN A 193 23.73 23.68 -25.77
C ASN A 193 24.72 24.81 -26.08
N PRO A 194 25.77 25.04 -25.25
CA PRO A 194 26.65 26.20 -25.37
C PRO A 194 27.60 26.14 -26.57
N VAL A 195 27.53 25.14 -27.45
CA VAL A 195 28.52 24.87 -28.49
C VAL A 195 28.12 25.38 -29.89
N LYS A 196 26.95 25.96 -30.09
CA LYS A 196 26.67 26.68 -31.35
C LYS A 196 26.96 28.17 -31.16
N LYS A 197 28.14 28.62 -31.58
CA LYS A 197 28.40 30.02 -31.89
C LYS A 197 27.38 30.46 -32.92
N SER A 198 26.28 31.03 -32.47
CA SER A 198 25.30 31.67 -33.31
C SER A 198 25.89 32.95 -33.84
N GLU A 199 25.74 33.17 -35.14
CA GLU A 199 25.96 34.44 -35.79
C GLU A 199 25.25 35.55 -35.03
N PRO A 200 25.77 36.82 -35.05
CA PRO A 200 25.18 37.90 -34.27
C PRO A 200 23.75 38.15 -34.72
N SER A 201 22.80 37.63 -33.96
CA SER A 201 21.40 37.92 -34.14
C SER A 201 21.18 39.41 -33.83
N THR A 202 20.62 40.14 -34.76
CA THR A 202 20.19 41.53 -34.61
C THR A 202 18.99 41.64 -33.63
N TYR A 203 19.17 41.10 -32.44
CA TYR A 203 18.15 41.24 -31.40
C TYR A 203 18.24 42.63 -30.82
N LYS A 204 17.33 43.54 -31.25
CA LYS A 204 17.13 44.82 -30.62
C LYS A 204 16.32 44.59 -29.34
N ALA A 205 16.98 44.74 -28.20
CA ALA A 205 16.27 44.72 -26.92
C ALA A 205 15.10 45.72 -26.95
N PRO A 206 13.91 45.33 -26.47
CA PRO A 206 12.78 46.26 -26.37
C PRO A 206 13.19 47.43 -25.49
N LYS A 207 13.07 48.66 -26.02
CA LYS A 207 13.28 49.86 -25.24
C LYS A 207 12.11 49.98 -24.26
N VAL A 208 12.39 49.80 -22.98
CA VAL A 208 11.43 50.11 -21.92
C VAL A 208 11.28 51.61 -21.89
N GLN A 209 10.13 52.13 -22.30
CA GLN A 209 9.76 53.53 -22.07
C GLN A 209 9.32 53.66 -20.63
N VAL A 210 10.17 54.24 -19.81
CA VAL A 210 9.84 54.57 -18.43
C VAL A 210 9.09 55.90 -18.47
N ASP A 211 7.81 55.88 -18.14
CA ASP A 211 7.02 57.07 -17.91
C ASP A 211 7.43 57.66 -16.55
N SER A 212 8.15 58.77 -16.59
CA SER A 212 8.64 59.43 -15.38
C SER A 212 7.51 60.08 -14.53
N SER A 213 6.29 60.11 -15.05
CA SER A 213 5.11 60.59 -14.33
C SER A 213 4.33 59.49 -13.63
N TYR A 214 4.72 58.22 -13.84
CA TYR A 214 4.06 57.08 -13.18
C TYR A 214 4.49 56.98 -11.72
N ASN A 215 3.59 57.29 -10.80
CA ASN A 215 3.77 57.08 -9.37
C ASN A 215 2.93 55.86 -8.92
N PRO A 216 3.53 54.71 -8.61
CA PRO A 216 2.79 53.51 -8.18
C PRO A 216 2.10 53.69 -6.82
N PHE A 217 2.38 54.77 -6.09
CA PHE A 217 1.78 55.08 -4.78
C PHE A 217 0.70 56.17 -4.86
N ASP A 218 0.35 56.64 -6.05
CA ASP A 218 -0.71 57.62 -6.22
C ASP A 218 -2.08 56.90 -6.20
N THR A 219 -2.74 56.98 -5.05
CA THR A 219 -4.02 56.29 -4.78
C THR A 219 -5.24 57.05 -5.32
N THR A 220 -5.07 58.21 -6.00
CA THR A 220 -6.19 59.04 -6.44
C THR A 220 -6.92 58.52 -7.67
N SER A 221 -6.39 57.52 -8.39
CA SER A 221 -7.03 57.00 -9.61
C SER A 221 -7.57 55.53 -9.46
N TYR A 222 -7.46 54.93 -8.31
CA TYR A 222 -8.04 53.62 -8.08
C TYR A 222 -9.54 53.72 -7.74
N LYS A 223 -10.40 53.61 -8.75
CA LYS A 223 -11.79 53.24 -8.52
C LYS A 223 -11.77 51.80 -7.97
N LYS A 224 -12.04 51.63 -6.67
CA LYS A 224 -12.30 50.31 -6.10
C LYS A 224 -13.41 49.67 -6.92
N PRO A 225 -13.24 48.45 -7.48
CA PRO A 225 -14.36 47.73 -8.02
C PRO A 225 -15.35 47.50 -6.86
N GLU A 226 -16.56 48.01 -7.00
CA GLU A 226 -17.64 47.72 -6.08
C GLU A 226 -17.99 46.22 -6.26
N PHE A 227 -17.45 45.42 -5.39
CA PHE A 227 -17.77 44.00 -5.34
C PHE A 227 -19.08 43.86 -4.56
N ASP A 228 -20.12 43.44 -5.25
CA ASP A 228 -21.45 43.22 -4.67
C ASP A 228 -21.43 41.88 -3.89
N TRP A 229 -20.92 41.94 -2.66
CA TRP A 229 -20.83 40.82 -1.73
C TRP A 229 -22.16 40.11 -1.46
N PRO A 230 -23.31 40.80 -1.36
CA PRO A 230 -24.61 40.17 -1.21
C PRO A 230 -24.96 39.19 -2.31
N LYS A 231 -24.55 39.41 -3.56
CA LYS A 231 -24.82 38.51 -4.67
C LYS A 231 -24.05 37.19 -4.58
N LEU A 232 -22.90 37.18 -3.92
CA LEU A 232 -22.08 36.00 -3.75
C LEU A 232 -22.69 35.00 -2.73
N TYR A 233 -23.51 35.48 -1.80
CA TYR A 233 -24.11 34.72 -0.74
C TYR A 233 -25.57 34.29 -0.99
N GLN A 234 -26.20 34.79 -2.06
CA GLN A 234 -27.59 34.41 -2.41
C GLN A 234 -27.79 32.93 -2.74
N GLY A 235 -26.72 32.16 -3.02
CA GLY A 235 -26.79 30.71 -3.25
C GLY A 235 -26.83 29.85 -1.95
N PHE A 236 -26.30 30.39 -0.85
CA PHE A 236 -26.15 29.63 0.39
C PHE A 236 -27.40 29.63 1.31
N GLU A 237 -28.33 30.57 1.09
CA GLU A 237 -29.57 30.60 1.88
C GLU A 237 -30.55 29.46 1.50
N ASN A 238 -30.52 28.98 0.24
CA ASN A 238 -31.40 27.93 -0.21
C ASN A 238 -30.98 26.53 0.35
N ASP A 239 -29.68 26.32 0.63
CA ASP A 239 -29.21 25.06 1.21
C ASP A 239 -29.54 24.93 2.72
N ARG A 240 -29.65 26.06 3.44
CA ARG A 240 -30.07 26.03 4.86
C ARG A 240 -31.54 25.68 5.05
N VAL A 241 -32.37 26.01 4.10
CA VAL A 241 -33.80 25.67 4.14
C VAL A 241 -34.05 24.21 3.79
N ALA A 242 -33.19 23.60 2.96
CA ALA A 242 -33.25 22.17 2.66
C ALA A 242 -32.83 21.31 3.85
N VAL A 243 -31.77 21.69 4.57
CA VAL A 243 -31.28 20.97 5.75
C VAL A 243 -32.25 21.08 6.94
N GLN A 244 -32.97 22.18 7.08
CA GLN A 244 -33.98 22.29 8.14
C GLN A 244 -35.27 21.49 7.84
N ARG A 245 -35.61 21.24 6.56
CA ARG A 245 -36.76 20.39 6.22
C ARG A 245 -36.50 18.89 6.38
N GLU A 246 -35.26 18.43 6.35
CA GLU A 246 -34.90 17.03 6.64
C GLU A 246 -34.79 16.73 8.13
N SER A 247 -34.64 17.74 9.01
CA SER A 247 -34.59 17.54 10.47
C SER A 247 -35.94 17.55 11.16
N GLU A 248 -37.02 17.92 10.48
CA GLU A 248 -38.39 17.96 11.09
C GLU A 248 -39.21 16.71 10.86
N THR A 249 -38.70 15.63 10.26
CA THR A 249 -39.42 14.37 10.02
C THR A 249 -39.05 13.21 10.95
N PHE A 250 -38.33 13.46 12.04
CA PHE A 250 -38.13 12.47 13.10
C PHE A 250 -38.87 12.90 14.37
N GLU A 251 -40.21 12.83 14.32
CA GLU A 251 -41.04 12.86 15.53
C GLU A 251 -41.36 11.43 15.96
N ASP A 252 -41.01 11.17 17.22
CA ASP A 252 -41.61 10.30 18.19
C ASP A 252 -41.99 8.85 17.80
N ALA A 253 -41.08 7.93 18.10
CA ALA A 253 -41.46 6.59 18.53
C ALA A 253 -41.26 6.48 20.06
N PRO A 254 -42.23 5.98 20.82
CA PRO A 254 -42.16 5.91 22.27
C PRO A 254 -41.14 4.88 22.73
N ILE A 255 -40.28 5.30 23.66
CA ILE A 255 -39.33 4.43 24.35
C ILE A 255 -40.11 3.57 25.33
N GLU A 256 -40.25 2.26 25.06
CA GLU A 256 -40.65 1.28 26.04
C GLU A 256 -39.55 1.13 27.09
N GLU A 257 -39.84 1.52 28.32
CA GLU A 257 -39.00 1.26 29.48
C GLU A 257 -38.92 -0.24 29.77
N LEU A 258 -37.77 -0.83 29.65
CA LEU A 258 -37.45 -2.16 30.18
C LEU A 258 -37.20 -2.05 31.68
N PRO A 259 -37.81 -2.94 32.52
CA PRO A 259 -37.66 -2.89 33.96
C PRO A 259 -36.23 -3.26 34.39
N ALA A 260 -35.68 -2.46 35.29
CA ALA A 260 -34.38 -2.68 35.93
C ALA A 260 -34.50 -3.89 36.90
N GLU A 261 -33.88 -5.01 36.51
CA GLU A 261 -33.57 -6.06 37.50
C GLU A 261 -32.20 -5.77 38.09
N ALA A 262 -32.22 -5.47 39.38
CA ALA A 262 -31.07 -5.33 40.23
C ALA A 262 -30.38 -6.70 40.40
N SER A 263 -29.18 -6.88 39.83
CA SER A 263 -28.31 -8.01 40.13
C SER A 263 -27.35 -7.64 41.23
N ASP A 264 -27.55 -8.20 42.41
CA ASP A 264 -26.71 -8.17 43.58
C ASP A 264 -25.39 -8.93 43.33
N PRO A 265 -24.19 -8.37 43.57
CA PRO A 265 -22.91 -9.00 43.21
C PRO A 265 -22.37 -10.02 44.22
N GLU A 266 -23.14 -10.52 45.18
CA GLU A 266 -22.65 -11.38 46.28
C GLU A 266 -22.97 -12.89 46.20
N LYS A 267 -23.40 -13.45 45.03
CA LYS A 267 -23.71 -14.89 44.92
C LYS A 267 -22.89 -15.70 43.93
N LEU A 268 -21.64 -15.37 43.72
CA LEU A 268 -20.78 -16.14 42.81
C LEU A 268 -19.53 -16.80 43.43
N PHE A 269 -19.55 -17.03 44.75
CA PHE A 269 -18.47 -17.74 45.45
C PHE A 269 -18.99 -18.79 46.44
N THR A 270 -19.78 -19.76 45.99
CA THR A 270 -19.92 -21.05 46.70
C THR A 270 -20.53 -22.06 45.73
N GLU A 271 -19.69 -22.82 45.02
CA GLU A 271 -19.99 -24.17 44.53
C GLU A 271 -18.86 -24.64 43.58
N VAL A 272 -17.70 -24.93 44.18
CA VAL A 272 -16.74 -25.93 43.66
C VAL A 272 -16.07 -26.55 44.87
N SER A 273 -16.76 -27.52 45.49
CA SER A 273 -16.16 -28.56 46.35
C SER A 273 -17.22 -29.65 46.55
N ASN A 274 -17.20 -30.61 45.66
CA ASN A 274 -17.41 -32.05 45.91
C ASN A 274 -17.15 -32.81 44.60
#